data_ad64e64c29fd9acb7fb3c1503abe9eca
#
_entry.id   ad64e64c29fd9acb7fb3c1503abe9eca
#
_cell.length_a   1.000
_cell.length_b   1.000
_cell.length_c   1.000
_cell.angle_alpha   90.00
_cell.angle_beta   90.00
_cell.angle_gamma   90.00
#
_symmetry.space_group_name_H-M   'P 1'
#
loop_
_entity.id
_entity.type
_entity.pdbx_description
1 polymer ?
#
loop_
_entity_poly.entity_id
_entity_poly.type
_entity_poly.pdbx_seq_one_letter_code
_entity_poly.pdbx_strand_id
1 'polypeptide(L)'
;MLPHAVCLVYDCDLPLAENTLIKRIRSGAGVRLARHGGIGIGDDCAVIPIPRGHQALVTTDFSLENVHFRRAWHPAESVGHRCLARGLSDIAAMGGEPLAAFLSLALPRSLPQSWVDGFLRGLLKLAAEFKVSLAGGDTAESPGGILADIVVMGSVAKGKAILRSGARPGDKIYVTGELGASAATLPLLSQRKIRPADFPRHFYPIPRIEVGRFLRERRLASAMIDISDGLSTDLGHLCDESRVGAKIQAGKIPVAVIGWPAREVELRFALHGGEDYELLFTAARGKPVPSRIAGVAVTQIGEVTRGREVFLERDGVKRKLPPQGWEHFRSD
;
A
#
# COMPACT_ATOMS: atom_id res chain seq x y z
N MET A 1 35.58 -7.21 -53.49
CA MET A 1 35.59 -6.61 -52.13
C MET A 1 34.35 -5.78 -51.98
N LEU A 2 33.33 -6.29 -51.28
CA LEU A 2 32.12 -5.57 -50.91
C LEU A 2 32.31 -5.11 -49.46
N PRO A 3 31.97 -3.87 -49.09
CA PRO A 3 32.10 -3.42 -47.73
C PRO A 3 30.95 -4.01 -46.88
N HIS A 4 31.34 -4.62 -45.78
CA HIS A 4 30.39 -5.05 -44.75
C HIS A 4 29.63 -3.81 -44.22
N ALA A 5 28.34 -3.74 -44.51
CA ALA A 5 27.41 -2.88 -43.82
C ALA A 5 27.32 -3.33 -42.37
N VAL A 6 27.93 -2.61 -41.46
CA VAL A 6 27.67 -2.76 -40.01
C VAL A 6 26.26 -2.27 -39.78
N CYS A 7 25.35 -3.22 -39.65
CA CYS A 7 24.01 -2.96 -39.18
C CYS A 7 24.13 -2.55 -37.71
N LEU A 8 24.09 -1.26 -37.43
CA LEU A 8 23.88 -0.74 -36.10
C LEU A 8 22.44 -1.13 -35.66
N VAL A 9 22.35 -2.32 -35.07
CA VAL A 9 21.16 -2.68 -34.29
C VAL A 9 21.16 -1.70 -33.11
N TYR A 10 20.31 -0.69 -33.17
CA TYR A 10 19.99 0.12 -32.01
C TYR A 10 19.35 -0.82 -31.00
N ASP A 11 20.09 -1.11 -29.95
CA ASP A 11 19.65 -1.88 -28.77
C ASP A 11 18.62 -1.05 -28.02
N CYS A 12 17.39 -0.98 -28.56
CA CYS A 12 16.27 -0.21 -28.01
C CYS A 12 15.68 -0.83 -26.74
N ASP A 13 16.23 -1.93 -26.23
CA ASP A 13 15.65 -2.74 -25.15
C ASP A 13 16.35 -2.60 -23.79
N LEU A 14 17.43 -1.85 -23.67
CA LEU A 14 18.13 -1.64 -22.39
C LEU A 14 17.60 -0.40 -21.66
N PRO A 15 17.75 -0.33 -20.31
CA PRO A 15 17.44 0.88 -19.57
C PRO A 15 18.23 2.07 -20.13
N LEU A 16 17.59 3.23 -20.14
CA LEU A 16 18.26 4.48 -20.50
C LEU A 16 19.45 4.72 -19.57
N ALA A 17 20.50 5.34 -20.09
CA ALA A 17 21.59 5.85 -19.24
C ALA A 17 21.01 6.74 -18.13
N GLU A 18 21.60 6.68 -16.95
CA GLU A 18 21.12 7.31 -15.71
C GLU A 18 20.60 8.74 -15.91
N ASN A 19 21.41 9.63 -16.47
CA ASN A 19 21.02 11.03 -16.70
C ASN A 19 19.80 11.17 -17.63
N THR A 20 19.64 10.27 -18.60
CA THR A 20 18.49 10.28 -19.52
C THR A 20 17.25 9.75 -18.82
N LEU A 21 17.40 8.72 -17.99
CA LEU A 21 16.31 8.19 -17.17
C LEU A 21 15.81 9.24 -16.15
N ILE A 22 16.72 9.94 -15.45
CA ILE A 22 16.39 11.01 -14.52
C ILE A 22 15.62 12.14 -15.23
N LYS A 23 16.08 12.58 -16.42
CA LYS A 23 15.37 13.61 -17.21
C LYS A 23 13.96 13.14 -17.57
N ARG A 24 13.78 11.89 -17.93
CA ARG A 24 12.48 11.29 -18.26
C ARG A 24 11.56 11.25 -17.04
N ILE A 25 12.07 10.80 -15.89
CA ILE A 25 11.33 10.82 -14.62
C ILE A 25 10.90 12.25 -14.27
N ARG A 26 11.83 13.19 -14.34
CA ARG A 26 11.56 14.62 -14.07
C ARG A 26 10.46 15.19 -14.98
N SER A 27 10.45 14.87 -16.26
CA SER A 27 9.41 15.33 -17.19
C SER A 27 8.03 14.77 -16.86
N GLY A 28 7.94 13.54 -16.34
CA GLY A 28 6.70 12.89 -15.90
C GLY A 28 6.23 13.33 -14.51
N ALA A 29 7.15 13.74 -13.63
CA ALA A 29 6.85 14.11 -12.24
C ALA A 29 5.96 15.36 -12.09
N GLY A 30 5.87 16.18 -13.12
CA GLY A 30 5.01 17.37 -13.15
C GLY A 30 5.52 18.53 -12.30
N VAL A 31 4.76 19.63 -12.31
CA VAL A 31 5.14 20.91 -11.66
C VAL A 31 4.37 21.18 -10.36
N ARG A 32 3.69 20.21 -9.81
CA ARG A 32 2.77 20.43 -8.70
C ARG A 32 3.47 21.00 -7.46
N LEU A 33 4.62 20.46 -7.09
CA LEU A 33 5.36 20.90 -5.91
C LEU A 33 5.77 22.38 -6.03
N ALA A 34 6.22 22.79 -7.21
CA ALA A 34 6.58 24.18 -7.48
C ALA A 34 5.41 25.15 -7.30
N ARG A 35 4.18 24.74 -7.66
CA ARG A 35 2.98 25.57 -7.46
C ARG A 35 2.66 25.87 -5.99
N HIS A 36 3.22 25.10 -5.07
CA HIS A 36 3.05 25.26 -3.62
C HIS A 36 4.33 25.80 -2.94
N GLY A 37 5.25 26.35 -3.72
CA GLY A 37 6.50 26.93 -3.19
C GLY A 37 7.57 25.90 -2.82
N GLY A 38 7.44 24.66 -3.31
CA GLY A 38 8.44 23.60 -3.12
C GLY A 38 9.38 23.48 -4.32
N ILE A 39 10.46 22.72 -4.13
CA ILE A 39 11.43 22.35 -5.16
C ILE A 39 11.43 20.82 -5.26
N GLY A 40 11.29 20.27 -6.46
CA GLY A 40 11.35 18.83 -6.72
C GLY A 40 12.65 18.43 -7.40
N ILE A 41 12.58 17.45 -8.31
CA ILE A 41 13.73 16.87 -9.02
C ILE A 41 14.48 17.97 -9.81
N GLY A 42 15.79 18.07 -9.57
CA GLY A 42 16.69 18.97 -10.32
C GLY A 42 17.61 19.83 -9.47
N ASP A 43 17.58 19.64 -8.17
CA ASP A 43 18.52 20.20 -7.20
C ASP A 43 19.01 19.07 -6.28
N ASP A 44 20.01 19.31 -5.41
CA ASP A 44 20.57 18.30 -4.51
C ASP A 44 19.54 17.73 -3.53
N CYS A 45 18.55 18.56 -3.15
CA CYS A 45 17.45 18.16 -2.28
C CYS A 45 16.11 18.72 -2.79
N ALA A 46 15.03 18.00 -2.51
CA ALA A 46 13.69 18.56 -2.64
C ALA A 46 13.35 19.46 -1.44
N VAL A 47 12.62 20.55 -1.71
CA VAL A 47 12.05 21.41 -0.66
C VAL A 47 10.56 21.12 -0.57
N ILE A 48 10.12 20.53 0.55
CA ILE A 48 8.72 20.13 0.78
C ILE A 48 8.07 21.11 1.76
N PRO A 49 7.16 21.96 1.31
CA PRO A 49 6.40 22.85 2.19
C PRO A 49 5.45 22.04 3.09
N ILE A 50 5.58 22.17 4.40
CA ILE A 50 4.63 21.61 5.37
C ILE A 50 3.67 22.74 5.80
N PRO A 51 2.34 22.56 5.73
CA PRO A 51 1.39 23.58 6.12
C PRO A 51 1.61 24.03 7.58
N ARG A 52 1.40 25.31 7.86
CA ARG A 52 1.53 25.86 9.22
C ARG A 52 0.60 25.11 10.17
N GLY A 53 1.12 24.73 11.34
CA GLY A 53 0.37 23.99 12.34
C GLY A 53 0.23 22.48 12.05
N HIS A 54 0.94 21.96 11.06
CA HIS A 54 1.00 20.53 10.75
C HIS A 54 2.33 19.90 11.16
N GLN A 55 2.34 18.58 11.20
CA GLN A 55 3.51 17.73 11.37
C GLN A 55 3.68 16.89 10.09
N ALA A 56 4.92 16.59 9.72
CA ALA A 56 5.22 15.67 8.65
C ALA A 56 4.94 14.23 9.11
N LEU A 57 4.39 13.43 8.19
CA LEU A 57 4.36 11.97 8.23
C LEU A 57 5.35 11.49 7.19
N VAL A 58 6.15 10.48 7.52
CA VAL A 58 7.13 9.90 6.60
C VAL A 58 7.10 8.39 6.77
N THR A 59 7.02 7.68 5.65
CA THR A 59 7.12 6.23 5.60
C THR A 59 8.01 5.81 4.44
N THR A 60 8.50 4.57 4.46
CA THR A 60 9.31 3.95 3.41
C THR A 60 8.91 2.49 3.24
N ASP A 61 8.86 2.03 1.98
CA ASP A 61 8.48 0.68 1.62
C ASP A 61 9.26 0.13 0.44
N PHE A 62 9.75 -1.09 0.56
CA PHE A 62 10.39 -1.81 -0.53
C PHE A 62 9.39 -2.54 -1.43
N SER A 63 9.71 -2.57 -2.72
CA SER A 63 9.13 -3.46 -3.72
C SER A 63 10.26 -4.27 -4.37
N LEU A 64 10.43 -5.51 -3.93
CA LEU A 64 11.52 -6.41 -4.36
C LEU A 64 10.99 -7.44 -5.36
N GLU A 65 11.70 -7.60 -6.48
CA GLU A 65 11.41 -8.70 -7.42
C GLU A 65 11.61 -10.05 -6.73
N ASN A 66 10.73 -11.00 -7.03
CA ASN A 66 10.63 -12.33 -6.44
C ASN A 66 10.19 -12.41 -4.97
N VAL A 67 9.99 -11.26 -4.31
CA VAL A 67 9.39 -11.16 -2.98
C VAL A 67 7.99 -10.58 -3.07
N HIS A 68 7.88 -9.32 -3.52
CA HIS A 68 6.62 -8.60 -3.58
C HIS A 68 5.95 -8.67 -4.96
N PHE A 69 6.70 -8.98 -6.00
CA PHE A 69 6.19 -9.18 -7.37
C PHE A 69 7.11 -10.10 -8.17
N ARG A 70 6.58 -10.62 -9.28
CA ARG A 70 7.36 -11.32 -10.32
C ARG A 70 7.01 -10.72 -11.66
N ARG A 71 8.01 -10.37 -12.47
CA ARG A 71 7.80 -9.81 -13.82
C ARG A 71 6.96 -10.71 -14.72
N ALA A 72 7.07 -12.02 -14.56
CA ALA A 72 6.26 -12.98 -15.31
C ALA A 72 4.75 -12.94 -14.95
N TRP A 73 4.38 -12.36 -13.82
CA TRP A 73 3.00 -12.35 -13.30
C TRP A 73 2.39 -10.97 -13.29
N HIS A 74 3.20 -9.93 -13.11
CA HIS A 74 2.74 -8.57 -12.87
C HIS A 74 3.14 -7.66 -14.02
N PRO A 75 2.17 -7.02 -14.70
CA PRO A 75 2.48 -5.92 -15.60
C PRO A 75 3.28 -4.82 -14.90
N ALA A 76 4.24 -4.23 -15.60
CA ALA A 76 5.08 -3.17 -15.03
C ALA A 76 4.26 -2.02 -14.43
N GLU A 77 3.15 -1.63 -15.07
CA GLU A 77 2.23 -0.61 -14.57
C GLU A 77 1.64 -0.97 -13.22
N SER A 78 1.28 -2.22 -12.99
CA SER A 78 0.74 -2.65 -11.69
C SER A 78 1.82 -2.64 -10.60
N VAL A 79 3.06 -2.95 -10.94
CA VAL A 79 4.19 -2.89 -10.00
C VAL A 79 4.44 -1.45 -9.55
N GLY A 80 4.48 -0.50 -10.50
CA GLY A 80 4.64 0.92 -10.18
C GLY A 80 3.47 1.49 -9.37
N HIS A 81 2.24 1.11 -9.72
CA HIS A 81 1.05 1.47 -8.94
C HIS A 81 1.15 0.98 -7.49
N ARG A 82 1.43 -0.31 -7.30
CA ARG A 82 1.53 -0.94 -5.97
C ARG A 82 2.68 -0.37 -5.15
N CYS A 83 3.80 -0.05 -5.79
CA CYS A 83 4.95 0.59 -5.14
C CYS A 83 4.53 1.88 -4.41
N LEU A 84 3.79 2.77 -5.08
CA LEU A 84 3.29 4.00 -4.43
C LEU A 84 2.11 3.74 -3.50
N ALA A 85 1.23 2.78 -3.82
CA ALA A 85 0.04 2.49 -3.03
C ALA A 85 0.38 2.07 -1.60
N ARG A 86 1.49 1.36 -1.37
CA ARG A 86 1.99 0.95 -0.04
C ARG A 86 2.18 2.16 0.86
N GLY A 87 3.08 3.06 0.50
CA GLY A 87 3.35 4.23 1.32
C GLY A 87 2.14 5.18 1.46
N LEU A 88 1.26 5.24 0.45
CA LEU A 88 -0.01 5.97 0.58
C LEU A 88 -0.95 5.32 1.59
N SER A 89 -0.92 4.00 1.72
CA SER A 89 -1.71 3.27 2.72
C SER A 89 -1.30 3.63 4.15
N ASP A 90 -0.01 3.76 4.42
CA ASP A 90 0.50 4.23 5.72
C ASP A 90 0.04 5.65 6.04
N ILE A 91 0.09 6.54 5.04
CA ILE A 91 -0.42 7.91 5.23
C ILE A 91 -1.92 7.89 5.54
N ALA A 92 -2.69 7.02 4.87
CA ALA A 92 -4.11 6.83 5.15
C ALA A 92 -4.36 6.30 6.56
N ALA A 93 -3.55 5.32 7.00
CA ALA A 93 -3.64 4.72 8.34
C ALA A 93 -3.43 5.74 9.47
N MET A 94 -2.68 6.79 9.21
CA MET A 94 -2.50 7.89 10.17
C MET A 94 -3.48 9.06 9.97
N GLY A 95 -4.42 8.93 9.04
CA GLY A 95 -5.37 9.99 8.68
C GLY A 95 -4.69 11.21 8.06
N GLY A 96 -3.54 11.03 7.41
CA GLY A 96 -2.73 12.07 6.80
C GLY A 96 -3.21 12.52 5.43
N GLU A 97 -2.64 13.64 4.98
CA GLU A 97 -2.75 14.14 3.61
C GLU A 97 -1.40 13.90 2.91
N PRO A 98 -1.34 13.15 1.81
CA PRO A 98 -0.08 12.92 1.11
C PRO A 98 0.40 14.19 0.41
N LEU A 99 1.72 14.41 0.36
CA LEU A 99 2.36 15.59 -0.22
C LEU A 99 3.32 15.25 -1.35
N ALA A 100 4.28 14.40 -1.05
CA ALA A 100 5.38 14.07 -1.95
C ALA A 100 5.80 12.61 -1.82
N ALA A 101 6.43 12.08 -2.87
CA ALA A 101 7.08 10.78 -2.86
C ALA A 101 8.50 10.89 -3.42
N PHE A 102 9.37 9.98 -2.99
CA PHE A 102 10.73 9.82 -3.49
C PHE A 102 10.91 8.36 -3.88
N LEU A 103 11.44 8.11 -5.07
CA LEU A 103 11.55 6.77 -5.64
C LEU A 103 13.03 6.43 -5.87
N SER A 104 13.55 5.44 -5.17
CA SER A 104 14.85 4.85 -5.45
C SER A 104 14.67 3.57 -6.26
N LEU A 105 15.34 3.47 -7.42
CA LEU A 105 15.26 2.34 -8.33
C LEU A 105 16.63 1.72 -8.55
N ALA A 106 16.79 0.44 -8.22
CA ALA A 106 17.91 -0.36 -8.67
C ALA A 106 17.43 -1.36 -9.72
N LEU A 107 17.96 -1.26 -10.94
CA LEU A 107 17.47 -1.93 -12.14
C LEU A 107 18.53 -2.83 -12.75
N PRO A 108 18.23 -4.10 -13.10
CA PRO A 108 19.17 -4.93 -13.87
C PRO A 108 19.50 -4.30 -15.22
N ARG A 109 20.76 -4.37 -15.64
CA ARG A 109 21.21 -3.86 -16.94
C ARG A 109 20.43 -4.45 -18.13
N SER A 110 19.97 -5.68 -18.01
CA SER A 110 19.20 -6.37 -19.05
C SER A 110 17.70 -6.05 -19.05
N LEU A 111 17.23 -5.15 -18.18
CA LEU A 111 15.81 -4.82 -18.09
C LEU A 111 15.38 -3.97 -19.29
N PRO A 112 14.31 -4.33 -20.04
CA PRO A 112 13.83 -3.50 -21.14
C PRO A 112 13.37 -2.12 -20.67
N GLN A 113 13.70 -1.06 -21.42
CA GLN A 113 13.24 0.30 -21.11
C GLN A 113 11.70 0.41 -21.09
N SER A 114 11.02 -0.37 -21.93
CA SER A 114 9.55 -0.45 -21.97
C SER A 114 8.95 -0.88 -20.63
N TRP A 115 9.67 -1.74 -19.88
CA TRP A 115 9.25 -2.13 -18.54
C TRP A 115 9.36 -0.95 -17.56
N VAL A 116 10.48 -0.21 -17.59
CA VAL A 116 10.69 0.98 -16.75
C VAL A 116 9.63 2.03 -17.03
N ASP A 117 9.33 2.27 -18.31
CA ASP A 117 8.28 3.20 -18.73
C ASP A 117 6.89 2.77 -18.24
N GLY A 118 6.60 1.47 -18.29
CA GLY A 118 5.36 0.92 -17.74
C GLY A 118 5.26 1.15 -16.23
N PHE A 119 6.33 0.85 -15.49
CA PHE A 119 6.42 1.07 -14.05
C PHE A 119 6.15 2.54 -13.68
N LEU A 120 6.89 3.45 -14.32
CA LEU A 120 6.72 4.89 -14.09
C LEU A 120 5.31 5.38 -14.45
N ARG A 121 4.73 4.87 -15.53
CA ARG A 121 3.35 5.20 -15.93
C ARG A 121 2.34 4.81 -14.85
N GLY A 122 2.44 3.60 -14.29
CA GLY A 122 1.56 3.14 -13.20
C GLY A 122 1.72 3.97 -11.92
N LEU A 123 2.96 4.24 -11.52
CA LEU A 123 3.27 5.06 -10.36
C LEU A 123 2.75 6.49 -10.51
N LEU A 124 3.06 7.15 -11.62
CA LEU A 124 2.68 8.54 -11.87
C LEU A 124 1.17 8.72 -12.06
N LYS A 125 0.48 7.73 -12.61
CA LYS A 125 -0.98 7.72 -12.69
C LYS A 125 -1.60 7.77 -11.29
N LEU A 126 -1.16 6.91 -10.38
CA LEU A 126 -1.63 6.91 -9.00
C LEU A 126 -1.23 8.21 -8.26
N ALA A 127 0.00 8.68 -8.48
CA ALA A 127 0.47 9.95 -7.92
C ALA A 127 -0.42 11.15 -8.32
N ALA A 128 -0.85 11.18 -9.59
CA ALA A 128 -1.75 12.21 -10.08
C ALA A 128 -3.14 12.11 -9.43
N GLU A 129 -3.69 10.91 -9.27
CA GLU A 129 -4.98 10.66 -8.63
C GLU A 129 -5.00 11.16 -7.18
N PHE A 130 -3.97 10.82 -6.40
CA PHE A 130 -3.85 11.25 -5.01
C PHE A 130 -3.14 12.59 -4.83
N LYS A 131 -2.83 13.27 -5.95
CA LYS A 131 -2.20 14.59 -5.95
C LYS A 131 -0.84 14.61 -5.22
N VAL A 132 -0.08 13.56 -5.32
CA VAL A 132 1.28 13.43 -4.80
C VAL A 132 2.28 13.89 -5.85
N SER A 133 3.31 14.60 -5.43
CA SER A 133 4.43 14.97 -6.30
C SER A 133 5.55 13.93 -6.17
N LEU A 134 5.99 13.34 -7.28
CA LEU A 134 7.27 12.63 -7.27
C LEU A 134 8.38 13.68 -7.21
N ALA A 135 9.00 13.83 -6.04
CA ALA A 135 9.85 14.98 -5.71
C ALA A 135 11.34 14.70 -5.82
N GLY A 136 11.72 13.43 -5.85
CA GLY A 136 13.12 12.99 -5.89
C GLY A 136 13.24 11.48 -5.91
N GLY A 137 14.46 11.02 -5.66
CA GLY A 137 14.81 9.60 -5.60
C GLY A 137 16.23 9.37 -6.07
N ASP A 138 16.53 8.12 -6.33
CA ASP A 138 17.84 7.69 -6.81
C ASP A 138 17.69 6.59 -7.88
N THR A 139 18.72 6.40 -8.72
CA THR A 139 18.75 5.32 -9.71
C THR A 139 20.12 4.66 -9.75
N ALA A 140 20.13 3.32 -9.73
CA ALA A 140 21.35 2.54 -9.77
C ALA A 140 21.21 1.28 -10.63
N GLU A 141 22.32 0.73 -11.08
CA GLU A 141 22.36 -0.60 -11.66
C GLU A 141 22.29 -1.67 -10.56
N SER A 142 21.41 -2.66 -10.71
CA SER A 142 21.30 -3.80 -9.81
C SER A 142 22.02 -5.01 -10.38
N PRO A 143 22.88 -5.70 -9.62
CA PRO A 143 23.48 -6.96 -10.05
C PRO A 143 22.50 -8.14 -10.04
N GLY A 144 21.32 -7.96 -9.44
CA GLY A 144 20.27 -8.97 -9.28
C GLY A 144 18.94 -8.56 -9.89
N GLY A 145 17.88 -8.75 -9.15
CA GLY A 145 16.51 -8.34 -9.55
C GLY A 145 16.25 -6.85 -9.41
N ILE A 146 15.02 -6.46 -9.68
CA ILE A 146 14.55 -5.08 -9.51
C ILE A 146 14.30 -4.82 -8.03
N LEU A 147 14.81 -3.69 -7.55
CA LEU A 147 14.49 -3.12 -6.25
C LEU A 147 13.90 -1.73 -6.49
N ALA A 148 12.73 -1.48 -5.94
CA ALA A 148 12.18 -0.14 -5.82
C ALA A 148 11.93 0.13 -4.34
N ASP A 149 12.39 1.29 -3.86
CA ASP A 149 12.06 1.83 -2.55
C ASP A 149 11.27 3.12 -2.73
N ILE A 150 10.17 3.25 -2.03
CA ILE A 150 9.32 4.43 -2.07
C ILE A 150 9.30 5.08 -0.69
N VAL A 151 9.75 6.31 -0.61
CA VAL A 151 9.51 7.17 0.56
C VAL A 151 8.30 8.04 0.27
N VAL A 152 7.29 8.02 1.13
CA VAL A 152 6.11 8.89 0.99
C VAL A 152 6.06 9.84 2.17
N MET A 153 5.93 11.12 1.84
CA MET A 153 5.71 12.19 2.80
C MET A 153 4.28 12.69 2.75
N GLY A 154 3.69 12.81 3.92
CA GLY A 154 2.38 13.43 4.12
C GLY A 154 2.42 14.46 5.23
N SER A 155 1.28 15.04 5.53
CA SER A 155 1.12 15.93 6.67
C SER A 155 -0.19 15.68 7.41
N VAL A 156 -0.20 16.03 8.67
CA VAL A 156 -1.36 15.97 9.54
C VAL A 156 -1.33 17.15 10.49
N ALA A 157 -2.47 17.70 10.88
CA ALA A 157 -2.52 18.75 11.88
C ALA A 157 -1.88 18.27 13.20
N LYS A 158 -1.08 19.14 13.84
CA LYS A 158 -0.31 18.81 15.04
C LYS A 158 -1.14 18.11 16.11
N GLY A 159 -0.71 16.94 16.56
CA GLY A 159 -1.38 16.12 17.56
C GLY A 159 -2.71 15.48 17.10
N LYS A 160 -2.94 15.39 15.76
CA LYS A 160 -4.16 14.77 15.20
C LYS A 160 -3.89 13.49 14.42
N ALA A 161 -2.66 13.03 14.33
CA ALA A 161 -2.36 11.73 13.75
C ALA A 161 -3.12 10.63 14.52
N ILE A 162 -3.75 9.72 13.78
CA ILE A 162 -4.30 8.52 14.39
C ILE A 162 -3.15 7.54 14.54
N LEU A 163 -3.03 6.95 15.73
CA LEU A 163 -1.92 6.05 16.06
C LEU A 163 -2.43 4.61 16.15
N ARG A 164 -1.52 3.64 16.13
CA ARG A 164 -1.81 2.24 16.48
C ARG A 164 -2.16 2.09 17.97
N SER A 165 -1.64 2.98 18.80
CA SER A 165 -1.96 3.09 20.23
C SER A 165 -3.19 3.97 20.46
N GLY A 166 -4.01 3.61 21.43
CA GLY A 166 -5.19 4.40 21.81
C GLY A 166 -6.50 3.62 21.89
N ALA A 167 -6.52 2.37 21.42
CA ALA A 167 -7.66 1.49 21.60
C ALA A 167 -7.88 1.17 23.09
N ARG A 168 -9.14 1.06 23.48
CA ARG A 168 -9.55 0.80 24.87
C ARG A 168 -10.52 -0.37 24.95
N PRO A 169 -10.51 -1.16 26.01
CA PRO A 169 -11.51 -2.21 26.22
C PRO A 169 -12.95 -1.65 26.08
N GLY A 170 -13.76 -2.33 25.25
CA GLY A 170 -15.11 -1.90 24.89
C GLY A 170 -15.23 -1.13 23.58
N ASP A 171 -14.11 -0.63 23.00
CA ASP A 171 -14.09 -0.07 21.66
C ASP A 171 -14.53 -1.12 20.63
N LYS A 172 -15.24 -0.68 19.59
CA LYS A 172 -15.61 -1.55 18.46
C LYS A 172 -14.51 -1.56 17.42
N ILE A 173 -14.32 -2.72 16.79
CA ILE A 173 -13.30 -2.96 15.75
C ILE A 173 -13.97 -2.95 14.40
N TYR A 174 -13.42 -2.18 13.47
CA TYR A 174 -13.93 -2.01 12.11
C TYR A 174 -12.85 -2.27 11.08
N VAL A 175 -13.28 -2.74 9.92
CA VAL A 175 -12.44 -2.79 8.70
C VAL A 175 -13.14 -2.08 7.55
N THR A 176 -12.37 -1.52 6.65
CA THR A 176 -12.88 -0.95 5.38
C THR A 176 -12.87 -2.01 4.28
N GLY A 177 -13.69 -1.84 3.26
CA GLY A 177 -13.72 -2.68 2.06
C GLY A 177 -13.97 -4.15 2.34
N GLU A 178 -13.27 -5.01 1.61
CA GLU A 178 -13.30 -6.47 1.70
C GLU A 178 -11.88 -7.00 1.71
N LEU A 179 -11.63 -8.11 2.42
CA LEU A 179 -10.30 -8.63 2.71
C LEU A 179 -10.00 -9.94 1.97
N GLY A 180 -8.70 -10.20 1.75
CA GLY A 180 -8.18 -11.44 1.21
C GLY A 180 -8.10 -11.50 -0.31
N ALA A 181 -8.47 -10.42 -1.02
CA ALA A 181 -8.44 -10.41 -2.48
C ALA A 181 -7.04 -10.59 -3.05
N SER A 182 -6.04 -9.89 -2.49
CA SER A 182 -4.67 -9.96 -2.98
C SER A 182 -4.08 -11.35 -2.78
N ALA A 183 -4.13 -11.88 -1.57
CA ALA A 183 -3.58 -13.18 -1.24
C ALA A 183 -4.27 -14.35 -2.00
N ALA A 184 -5.60 -14.29 -2.16
CA ALA A 184 -6.34 -15.30 -2.92
C ALA A 184 -6.03 -15.28 -4.43
N THR A 185 -5.51 -14.16 -4.95
CA THR A 185 -5.09 -14.06 -6.35
C THR A 185 -3.75 -14.75 -6.60
N LEU A 186 -2.83 -14.78 -5.62
CA LEU A 186 -1.47 -15.33 -5.79
C LEU A 186 -1.42 -16.76 -6.35
N PRO A 187 -2.20 -17.74 -5.87
CA PRO A 187 -2.19 -19.10 -6.43
C PRO A 187 -2.62 -19.15 -7.90
N LEU A 188 -3.43 -18.17 -8.36
CA LEU A 188 -3.93 -18.11 -9.73
C LEU A 188 -2.89 -17.54 -10.71
N LEU A 189 -1.97 -16.70 -10.23
CA LEU A 189 -0.92 -16.07 -11.03
C LEU A 189 0.00 -17.09 -11.70
N SER A 190 0.33 -18.18 -11.00
CA SER A 190 1.16 -19.25 -11.52
C SER A 190 0.52 -20.01 -12.70
N GLN A 191 -0.80 -20.00 -12.79
CA GLN A 191 -1.57 -20.68 -13.84
C GLN A 191 -1.61 -19.92 -15.18
N ARG A 192 -1.06 -18.69 -15.26
CA ARG A 192 -0.95 -17.83 -16.45
C ARG A 192 -2.27 -17.54 -17.21
N LYS A 193 -3.42 -17.74 -16.57
CA LYS A 193 -4.77 -17.59 -17.19
C LYS A 193 -5.58 -16.45 -16.64
N ILE A 194 -4.94 -15.51 -15.92
CA ILE A 194 -5.66 -14.40 -15.32
C ILE A 194 -5.39 -13.10 -16.07
N ARG A 195 -6.41 -12.27 -16.16
CA ARG A 195 -6.30 -10.90 -16.66
C ARG A 195 -6.29 -9.94 -15.48
N PRO A 196 -5.36 -8.97 -15.41
CA PRO A 196 -5.30 -7.99 -14.32
C PRO A 196 -6.62 -7.29 -14.04
N ALA A 197 -7.43 -7.06 -15.08
CA ALA A 197 -8.75 -6.43 -14.95
C ALA A 197 -9.76 -7.26 -14.13
N ASP A 198 -9.59 -8.57 -14.05
CA ASP A 198 -10.47 -9.45 -13.27
C ASP A 198 -10.07 -9.50 -11.77
N PHE A 199 -8.90 -8.94 -11.44
CA PHE A 199 -8.33 -8.94 -10.08
C PHE A 199 -7.80 -7.55 -9.66
N PRO A 200 -8.62 -6.49 -9.80
CA PRO A 200 -8.14 -5.11 -9.65
C PRO A 200 -7.57 -4.82 -8.26
N ARG A 201 -8.07 -5.46 -7.20
CA ARG A 201 -7.57 -5.25 -5.84
C ARG A 201 -6.15 -5.77 -5.63
N HIS A 202 -5.74 -6.82 -6.37
CA HIS A 202 -4.36 -7.31 -6.34
C HIS A 202 -3.42 -6.44 -7.15
N PHE A 203 -3.81 -6.10 -8.40
CA PHE A 203 -2.94 -5.39 -9.31
C PHE A 203 -2.91 -3.88 -9.10
N TYR A 204 -4.05 -3.31 -8.67
CA TYR A 204 -4.26 -1.87 -8.55
C TYR A 204 -5.03 -1.52 -7.27
N PRO A 205 -4.45 -1.83 -6.07
CA PRO A 205 -5.09 -1.48 -4.80
C PRO A 205 -5.27 0.03 -4.67
N ILE A 206 -6.36 0.47 -4.04
CA ILE A 206 -6.69 1.88 -3.87
C ILE A 206 -6.48 2.27 -2.40
N PRO A 207 -5.47 3.08 -2.06
CA PRO A 207 -5.23 3.56 -0.70
C PRO A 207 -6.42 4.34 -0.14
N ARG A 208 -6.74 4.15 1.12
CA ARG A 208 -7.94 4.68 1.78
C ARG A 208 -7.75 6.07 2.37
N ILE A 209 -7.06 6.98 1.66
CA ILE A 209 -6.74 8.35 2.11
C ILE A 209 -7.99 9.10 2.58
N GLU A 210 -9.04 9.14 1.75
CA GLU A 210 -10.28 9.87 2.08
C GLU A 210 -10.97 9.30 3.31
N VAL A 211 -10.90 7.97 3.51
CA VAL A 211 -11.47 7.32 4.70
C VAL A 211 -10.66 7.67 5.94
N GLY A 212 -9.34 7.56 5.87
CA GLY A 212 -8.44 7.92 6.98
C GLY A 212 -8.63 9.38 7.41
N ARG A 213 -8.66 10.30 6.41
CA ARG A 213 -8.95 11.71 6.65
C ARG A 213 -10.30 11.93 7.35
N PHE A 214 -11.36 11.32 6.85
CA PHE A 214 -12.69 11.43 7.45
C PHE A 214 -12.72 10.97 8.91
N LEU A 215 -12.10 9.80 9.19
CA LEU A 215 -12.02 9.26 10.54
C LEU A 215 -11.29 10.21 11.50
N ARG A 216 -10.20 10.83 11.05
CA ARG A 216 -9.46 11.85 11.80
C ARG A 216 -10.30 13.09 12.06
N GLU A 217 -10.89 13.68 11.01
CA GLU A 217 -11.65 14.94 11.11
C GLU A 217 -12.86 14.81 12.01
N ARG A 218 -13.56 13.69 11.93
CA ARG A 218 -14.70 13.36 12.76
C ARG A 218 -14.32 12.80 14.13
N ARG A 219 -13.02 12.59 14.40
CA ARG A 219 -12.51 12.00 15.65
C ARG A 219 -13.22 10.69 15.99
N LEU A 220 -13.43 9.85 14.98
CA LEU A 220 -14.14 8.58 15.16
C LEU A 220 -13.18 7.47 15.61
N ALA A 221 -12.01 7.34 15.00
CA ALA A 221 -11.07 6.31 15.36
C ALA A 221 -10.33 6.63 16.66
N SER A 222 -10.21 5.63 17.53
CA SER A 222 -9.37 5.65 18.74
C SER A 222 -7.97 5.12 18.47
N ALA A 223 -7.83 4.12 17.56
CA ALA A 223 -6.58 3.62 17.01
C ALA A 223 -6.81 3.16 15.57
N MET A 224 -5.75 3.13 14.75
CA MET A 224 -5.85 2.71 13.34
C MET A 224 -4.51 2.17 12.84
N ILE A 225 -4.58 1.22 11.91
CA ILE A 225 -3.50 0.64 11.11
C ILE A 225 -4.07 0.28 9.74
N ASP A 226 -3.26 0.20 8.69
CA ASP A 226 -3.67 -0.45 7.45
C ASP A 226 -3.48 -1.98 7.53
N ILE A 227 -4.08 -2.72 6.60
CA ILE A 227 -3.95 -4.16 6.49
C ILE A 227 -2.98 -4.47 5.35
N SER A 228 -1.71 -4.62 5.70
CA SER A 228 -0.59 -4.91 4.80
C SER A 228 -0.07 -6.33 4.95
N ASP A 229 -0.01 -6.87 6.16
CA ASP A 229 0.48 -8.22 6.46
C ASP A 229 -0.63 -9.25 6.67
N GLY A 230 -1.86 -8.76 6.84
CA GLY A 230 -3.07 -9.54 7.06
C GLY A 230 -3.73 -9.25 8.40
N LEU A 231 -5.05 -9.35 8.43
CA LEU A 231 -5.89 -8.95 9.56
C LEU A 231 -5.40 -9.53 10.91
N SER A 232 -4.95 -10.80 10.94
CA SER A 232 -4.49 -11.42 12.19
C SER A 232 -3.22 -10.80 12.74
N THR A 233 -2.31 -10.38 11.87
CA THR A 233 -1.03 -9.76 12.22
C THR A 233 -1.24 -8.28 12.56
N ASP A 234 -1.92 -7.53 11.70
CA ASP A 234 -2.13 -6.09 11.87
C ASP A 234 -3.02 -5.76 13.07
N LEU A 235 -4.04 -6.61 13.35
CA LEU A 235 -4.82 -6.51 14.57
C LEU A 235 -3.96 -6.81 15.81
N GLY A 236 -3.03 -7.77 15.71
CA GLY A 236 -2.05 -8.06 16.74
C GLY A 236 -1.20 -6.83 17.05
N HIS A 237 -0.62 -6.19 16.04
CA HIS A 237 0.18 -4.97 16.19
C HIS A 237 -0.61 -3.83 16.84
N LEU A 238 -1.86 -3.59 16.41
CA LEU A 238 -2.72 -2.58 17.02
C LEU A 238 -3.02 -2.90 18.49
N CYS A 239 -3.26 -4.17 18.82
CA CYS A 239 -3.49 -4.62 20.19
C CYS A 239 -2.24 -4.44 21.07
N ASP A 240 -1.07 -4.78 20.56
CA ASP A 240 0.20 -4.66 21.27
C ASP A 240 0.53 -3.20 21.60
N GLU A 241 0.45 -2.31 20.61
CA GLU A 241 0.68 -0.87 20.78
C GLU A 241 -0.33 -0.22 21.74
N SER A 242 -1.58 -0.69 21.70
CA SER A 242 -2.66 -0.21 22.59
C SER A 242 -2.68 -0.91 23.95
N ARG A 243 -1.89 -1.99 24.13
CA ARG A 243 -1.85 -2.82 25.34
C ARG A 243 -3.20 -3.43 25.70
N VAL A 244 -3.90 -3.95 24.73
CA VAL A 244 -5.24 -4.55 24.84
C VAL A 244 -5.30 -5.91 24.15
N GLY A 245 -6.41 -6.62 24.30
CA GLY A 245 -6.77 -7.77 23.48
C GLY A 245 -7.93 -7.43 22.54
N ALA A 246 -8.30 -8.40 21.71
CA ALA A 246 -9.41 -8.28 20.79
C ALA A 246 -10.23 -9.56 20.69
N LYS A 247 -11.50 -9.41 20.32
CA LYS A 247 -12.37 -10.51 19.90
C LYS A 247 -13.06 -10.12 18.61
N ILE A 248 -12.82 -10.87 17.53
CA ILE A 248 -13.45 -10.68 16.23
C ILE A 248 -14.35 -11.86 15.88
N GLN A 249 -15.38 -11.61 15.08
CA GLN A 249 -16.39 -12.61 14.69
C GLN A 249 -16.17 -13.03 13.24
N ALA A 250 -15.90 -14.30 12.99
CA ALA A 250 -15.60 -14.85 11.67
C ALA A 250 -16.68 -14.50 10.63
N GLY A 251 -17.95 -14.64 10.98
CA GLY A 251 -19.07 -14.35 10.08
C GLY A 251 -19.32 -12.85 9.81
N LYS A 252 -18.57 -11.95 10.45
CA LYS A 252 -18.64 -10.50 10.18
C LYS A 252 -17.47 -9.96 9.39
N ILE A 253 -16.46 -10.77 9.15
CA ILE A 253 -15.31 -10.35 8.33
C ILE A 253 -15.76 -10.26 6.88
N PRO A 254 -15.66 -9.07 6.25
CA PRO A 254 -16.04 -8.92 4.84
C PRO A 254 -14.98 -9.58 3.97
N VAL A 255 -15.26 -10.77 3.47
CA VAL A 255 -14.37 -11.48 2.54
C VAL A 255 -14.57 -11.00 1.12
N ALA A 256 -13.50 -10.93 0.35
CA ALA A 256 -13.54 -10.44 -1.01
C ALA A 256 -14.19 -11.42 -1.98
N VAL A 257 -14.70 -10.87 -3.07
CA VAL A 257 -15.14 -11.61 -4.26
C VAL A 257 -14.18 -11.30 -5.40
N ILE A 258 -13.61 -12.35 -6.03
CA ILE A 258 -12.59 -12.23 -7.07
C ILE A 258 -12.90 -13.06 -8.32
N GLY A 259 -12.30 -12.68 -9.45
CA GLY A 259 -12.27 -13.47 -10.69
C GLY A 259 -13.55 -13.42 -11.52
N TRP A 260 -13.52 -14.19 -12.61
CA TRP A 260 -14.66 -14.41 -13.47
C TRP A 260 -14.76 -15.90 -13.86
N PRO A 261 -15.86 -16.62 -13.51
CA PRO A 261 -16.99 -16.13 -12.70
C PRO A 261 -16.58 -15.74 -11.29
N ALA A 262 -17.29 -14.77 -10.72
CA ALA A 262 -17.00 -14.22 -9.41
C ALA A 262 -17.13 -15.29 -8.30
N ARG A 263 -16.14 -15.36 -7.41
CA ARG A 263 -16.11 -16.31 -6.28
C ARG A 263 -15.68 -15.61 -5.01
N GLU A 264 -16.36 -15.91 -3.92
CA GLU A 264 -15.97 -15.50 -2.58
C GLU A 264 -14.66 -16.21 -2.20
N VAL A 265 -13.73 -15.47 -1.59
CA VAL A 265 -12.46 -16.05 -1.15
C VAL A 265 -12.64 -16.81 0.18
N GLU A 266 -11.78 -17.78 0.43
CA GLU A 266 -11.78 -18.47 1.72
C GLU A 266 -11.39 -17.50 2.86
N LEU A 267 -12.03 -17.65 4.02
CA LEU A 267 -11.79 -16.83 5.21
C LEU A 267 -10.30 -16.75 5.61
N ARG A 268 -9.52 -17.82 5.37
CA ARG A 268 -8.08 -17.81 5.68
C ARG A 268 -7.32 -16.72 4.94
N PHE A 269 -7.70 -16.39 3.70
CA PHE A 269 -7.08 -15.31 2.95
C PHE A 269 -7.42 -13.94 3.53
N ALA A 270 -8.65 -13.75 4.01
CA ALA A 270 -9.05 -12.51 4.69
C ALA A 270 -8.42 -12.35 6.08
N LEU A 271 -8.10 -13.47 6.76
CA LEU A 271 -7.46 -13.44 8.07
C LEU A 271 -5.95 -13.24 7.99
N HIS A 272 -5.29 -13.94 7.06
CA HIS A 272 -3.84 -14.08 7.05
C HIS A 272 -3.18 -13.57 5.76
N GLY A 273 -3.98 -13.16 4.79
CA GLY A 273 -3.49 -12.63 3.53
C GLY A 273 -3.10 -11.16 3.66
N GLY A 274 -1.93 -10.81 3.16
CA GLY A 274 -1.46 -9.43 3.10
C GLY A 274 -1.86 -8.68 1.83
N GLU A 275 -1.45 -7.41 1.77
CA GLU A 275 -1.56 -6.51 0.62
C GLU A 275 -3.01 -6.14 0.22
N ASP A 276 -3.92 -6.10 1.19
CA ASP A 276 -5.29 -5.60 0.97
C ASP A 276 -5.36 -4.07 1.00
N TYR A 277 -4.47 -3.40 1.76
CA TYR A 277 -4.39 -1.93 1.92
C TYR A 277 -5.72 -1.29 2.31
N GLU A 278 -6.51 -2.03 3.06
CA GLU A 278 -7.70 -1.56 3.75
C GLU A 278 -7.33 -1.01 5.13
N LEU A 279 -8.20 -0.24 5.78
CA LEU A 279 -7.97 0.26 7.13
C LEU A 279 -8.66 -0.62 8.17
N LEU A 280 -7.90 -0.98 9.19
CA LEU A 280 -8.37 -1.57 10.44
C LEU A 280 -8.35 -0.49 11.52
N PHE A 281 -9.49 -0.19 12.12
CA PHE A 281 -9.54 0.82 13.17
C PHE A 281 -10.48 0.44 14.31
N THR A 282 -10.26 1.09 15.45
CA THR A 282 -11.14 0.99 16.60
C THR A 282 -11.86 2.31 16.83
N ALA A 283 -13.07 2.24 17.38
CA ALA A 283 -13.86 3.41 17.74
C ALA A 283 -14.56 3.19 19.09
N ALA A 284 -14.60 4.23 19.92
CA ALA A 284 -15.23 4.16 21.21
C ALA A 284 -16.71 3.73 21.11
N ARG A 285 -17.15 2.92 22.05
CA ARG A 285 -18.55 2.46 22.14
C ARG A 285 -19.51 3.66 22.07
N GLY A 286 -20.50 3.57 21.17
CA GLY A 286 -21.51 4.63 20.98
C GLY A 286 -21.11 5.72 19.99
N LYS A 287 -19.89 5.71 19.43
CA LYS A 287 -19.54 6.58 18.29
C LYS A 287 -20.34 6.15 17.05
N PRO A 288 -21.00 7.10 16.35
CA PRO A 288 -21.79 6.79 15.16
C PRO A 288 -20.86 6.61 13.94
N VAL A 289 -20.24 5.44 13.83
CA VAL A 289 -19.41 5.10 12.65
C VAL A 289 -20.34 4.77 11.49
N PRO A 290 -20.28 5.52 10.36
CA PRO A 290 -21.11 5.22 9.20
C PRO A 290 -20.72 3.86 8.57
N SER A 291 -21.70 3.14 8.03
CA SER A 291 -21.48 1.89 7.30
C SER A 291 -20.80 2.10 5.93
N ARG A 292 -20.64 3.36 5.48
CA ARG A 292 -19.92 3.74 4.25
C ARG A 292 -19.26 5.11 4.44
N ILE A 293 -17.98 5.21 4.07
CA ILE A 293 -17.20 6.45 4.10
C ILE A 293 -16.52 6.61 2.75
N ALA A 294 -16.65 7.76 2.12
CA ALA A 294 -16.09 8.06 0.80
C ALA A 294 -16.35 6.94 -0.25
N GLY A 295 -17.56 6.37 -0.23
CA GLY A 295 -17.91 5.27 -1.14
C GLY A 295 -17.42 3.88 -0.71
N VAL A 296 -16.57 3.76 0.32
CA VAL A 296 -16.01 2.50 0.81
C VAL A 296 -16.87 1.95 1.95
N ALA A 297 -17.20 0.66 1.90
CA ALA A 297 -17.93 -0.02 2.98
C ALA A 297 -17.09 -0.05 4.27
N VAL A 298 -17.73 0.05 5.42
CA VAL A 298 -17.12 -0.03 6.74
C VAL A 298 -17.90 -1.05 7.58
N THR A 299 -17.22 -2.10 7.98
CA THR A 299 -17.84 -3.24 8.66
C THR A 299 -17.32 -3.39 10.07
N GLN A 300 -18.21 -3.44 11.06
CA GLN A 300 -17.85 -3.79 12.42
C GLN A 300 -17.62 -5.30 12.53
N ILE A 301 -16.41 -5.70 12.88
CA ILE A 301 -16.01 -7.11 12.94
C ILE A 301 -15.83 -7.64 14.36
N GLY A 302 -15.76 -6.77 15.37
CA GLY A 302 -15.48 -7.23 16.72
C GLY A 302 -15.46 -6.12 17.77
N GLU A 303 -14.75 -6.42 18.83
CA GLU A 303 -14.59 -5.50 19.98
C GLU A 303 -13.24 -5.70 20.67
N VAL A 304 -12.70 -4.61 21.20
CA VAL A 304 -11.47 -4.60 22.02
C VAL A 304 -11.80 -5.14 23.42
N THR A 305 -10.94 -6.03 23.90
CA THR A 305 -11.10 -6.70 25.20
C THR A 305 -9.97 -6.34 26.17
N ARG A 306 -10.16 -6.65 27.44
CA ARG A 306 -9.07 -6.66 28.42
C ARG A 306 -8.12 -7.80 28.12
N GLY A 307 -6.87 -7.70 28.54
CA GLY A 307 -5.82 -8.70 28.29
C GLY A 307 -4.99 -8.33 27.06
N ARG A 308 -4.30 -9.31 26.47
CA ARG A 308 -3.35 -9.12 25.36
C ARG A 308 -3.64 -10.03 24.15
N GLU A 309 -4.56 -10.97 24.32
CA GLU A 309 -4.78 -11.99 23.31
C GLU A 309 -5.87 -11.58 22.32
N VAL A 310 -5.66 -11.97 21.06
CA VAL A 310 -6.64 -11.86 20.01
C VAL A 310 -7.39 -13.18 19.87
N PHE A 311 -8.70 -13.11 19.75
CA PHE A 311 -9.57 -14.26 19.60
C PHE A 311 -10.48 -14.13 18.38
N LEU A 312 -10.64 -15.24 17.66
CA LEU A 312 -11.66 -15.42 16.63
C LEU A 312 -12.83 -16.23 17.23
N GLU A 313 -14.03 -15.70 17.10
CA GLU A 313 -15.27 -16.40 17.43
C GLU A 313 -15.94 -16.88 16.14
N ARG A 314 -16.19 -18.19 16.07
CA ARG A 314 -16.92 -18.82 14.97
C ARG A 314 -17.92 -19.83 15.54
N ASP A 315 -19.19 -19.69 15.16
CA ASP A 315 -20.28 -20.61 15.58
C ASP A 315 -20.36 -20.76 17.11
N GLY A 316 -20.16 -19.65 17.85
CA GLY A 316 -20.14 -19.64 19.31
C GLY A 316 -18.84 -20.16 19.95
N VAL A 317 -17.92 -20.69 19.16
CA VAL A 317 -16.62 -21.21 19.65
C VAL A 317 -15.56 -20.13 19.54
N LYS A 318 -14.94 -19.81 20.67
CA LYS A 318 -13.83 -18.85 20.78
C LYS A 318 -12.49 -19.59 20.68
N ARG A 319 -11.64 -19.19 19.73
CA ARG A 319 -10.29 -19.73 19.55
C ARG A 319 -9.27 -18.60 19.52
N LYS A 320 -8.08 -18.82 20.05
CA LYS A 320 -6.97 -17.88 19.93
C LYS A 320 -6.62 -17.70 18.45
N LEU A 321 -6.41 -16.46 18.03
CA LEU A 321 -5.99 -16.08 16.68
C LEU A 321 -4.56 -15.54 16.76
N PRO A 322 -3.55 -16.39 16.58
CA PRO A 322 -2.17 -15.92 16.52
C PRO A 322 -1.90 -15.20 15.21
N PRO A 323 -0.91 -14.28 15.16
CA PRO A 323 -0.39 -13.72 13.92
C PRO A 323 0.08 -14.83 12.99
N GLN A 324 -0.42 -14.86 11.75
CA GLN A 324 -0.07 -15.83 10.71
C GLN A 324 0.04 -15.16 9.33
N GLY A 325 0.09 -13.84 9.30
CA GLY A 325 0.30 -13.08 8.08
C GLY A 325 1.75 -13.12 7.60
N TRP A 326 2.07 -12.25 6.67
CA TRP A 326 3.40 -12.16 6.11
C TRP A 326 4.41 -11.66 7.17
N GLU A 327 5.59 -12.27 7.16
CA GLU A 327 6.71 -11.87 8.02
C GLU A 327 8.01 -12.17 7.28
N HIS A 328 8.88 -11.15 7.13
CA HIS A 328 10.22 -11.34 6.57
C HIS A 328 11.10 -12.13 7.54
N PHE A 329 12.05 -12.89 7.00
CA PHE A 329 13.04 -13.69 7.78
C PHE A 329 12.44 -14.80 8.65
N ARG A 330 11.16 -15.11 8.47
CA ARG A 330 10.56 -16.25 9.14
C ARG A 330 11.08 -17.54 8.51
N SER A 331 11.68 -18.42 9.34
CA SER A 331 12.02 -19.80 8.94
C SER A 331 10.74 -20.59 8.74
N ASP A 332 10.63 -21.31 7.63
CA ASP A 332 9.54 -22.27 7.37
C ASP A 332 9.56 -23.45 8.38
#